data_89e62e9e84e3bf7c011fdba003ce6c84
#
_entry.id   89e62e9e84e3bf7c011fdba003ce6c84
#
_cell.length_a   1.000
_cell.length_b   1.000
_cell.length_c   1.000
_cell.angle_alpha   90.00
_cell.angle_beta   90.00
_cell.angle_gamma   90.00
#
_symmetry.space_group_name_H-M   'P 1'
#
loop_
_entity.id
_entity.type
_entity.pdbx_description
1 polymer ?
#
loop_
_entity_poly.entity_id
_entity_poly.type
_entity_poly.pdbx_seq_one_letter_code
_entity_poly.pdbx_strand_id
1 'polypeptide(L)'
;MQDAVTNLIKTYDISGSYLDRNAIDSLQDYFKSGAARVAVATAISGNAASVVKSASAALFEQVPELLSPGGYAYTTRRFSACLRDMDYYLRYASYALVAGDMGLLDERVLQGLRETYNSLGVPIAPTVIGIQLMKEQIKQMAEDLGVVETSFVDQPFDHMCRELSEISI
;
A
#
# COMPACT_ATOMS: atom_id res chain seq x y z
N MET A 1 4.30 -15.48 -3.59
CA MET A 1 4.88 -14.13 -3.69
C MET A 1 5.56 -14.02 -5.04
N GLN A 2 5.13 -13.08 -5.86
CA GLN A 2 5.62 -12.86 -7.23
C GLN A 2 6.13 -11.42 -7.34
N ASP A 3 6.89 -11.17 -8.40
CA ASP A 3 7.30 -9.84 -8.84
C ASP A 3 6.86 -9.61 -10.28
N ALA A 4 7.01 -8.39 -10.79
CA ALA A 4 6.58 -8.02 -12.14
C ALA A 4 7.19 -8.94 -13.22
N VAL A 5 8.44 -9.37 -13.05
CA VAL A 5 9.13 -10.25 -14.00
C VAL A 5 8.54 -11.66 -13.95
N THR A 6 8.47 -12.24 -12.76
CA THR A 6 7.97 -13.60 -12.54
C THR A 6 6.51 -13.75 -12.96
N ASN A 7 5.68 -12.75 -12.64
CA ASN A 7 4.25 -12.73 -13.00
C ASN A 7 4.07 -12.68 -14.52
N LEU A 8 4.83 -11.82 -15.19
CA LEU A 8 4.78 -11.71 -16.64
C LEU A 8 5.23 -13.00 -17.31
N ILE A 9 6.38 -13.56 -16.91
CA ILE A 9 6.90 -14.82 -17.47
C ILE A 9 5.87 -15.95 -17.29
N LYS A 10 5.26 -16.07 -16.11
CA LYS A 10 4.24 -17.08 -15.84
C LYS A 10 3.05 -16.99 -16.81
N THR A 11 2.60 -15.78 -17.15
CA THR A 11 1.49 -15.57 -18.08
C THR A 11 1.82 -16.12 -19.47
N TYR A 12 3.03 -15.89 -19.96
CA TYR A 12 3.46 -16.36 -21.26
C TYR A 12 3.83 -17.86 -21.26
N ASP A 13 4.36 -18.37 -20.15
CA ASP A 13 4.65 -19.79 -19.97
C ASP A 13 3.37 -20.63 -20.02
N ILE A 14 2.31 -20.22 -19.33
CA ILE A 14 1.00 -20.90 -19.35
C ILE A 14 0.42 -20.95 -20.77
N SER A 15 0.59 -19.90 -21.58
CA SER A 15 0.12 -19.85 -22.96
C SER A 15 1.05 -20.53 -23.98
N GLY A 16 2.25 -20.93 -23.54
CA GLY A 16 3.28 -21.50 -24.41
C GLY A 16 3.78 -20.53 -25.48
N SER A 17 3.76 -19.23 -25.19
CA SER A 17 4.05 -18.16 -26.13
C SER A 17 5.38 -17.46 -25.79
N TYR A 18 6.04 -16.91 -26.82
CA TYR A 18 7.13 -15.97 -26.61
C TYR A 18 6.61 -14.63 -26.10
N LEU A 19 7.44 -13.89 -25.34
CA LEU A 19 7.14 -12.53 -24.93
C LEU A 19 6.88 -11.65 -26.16
N ASP A 20 5.72 -11.05 -26.21
CA ASP A 20 5.36 -10.10 -27.27
C ASP A 20 5.94 -8.70 -26.99
N ARG A 21 5.65 -7.77 -27.88
CA ARG A 21 6.16 -6.39 -27.74
C ARG A 21 5.65 -5.70 -26.48
N ASN A 22 4.39 -5.90 -26.11
CA ASN A 22 3.81 -5.29 -24.91
C ASN A 22 4.48 -5.81 -23.65
N ALA A 23 4.78 -7.11 -23.60
CA ALA A 23 5.50 -7.73 -22.50
C ALA A 23 6.93 -7.14 -22.35
N ILE A 24 7.63 -7.01 -23.48
CA ILE A 24 8.98 -6.44 -23.50
C ILE A 24 8.96 -4.97 -23.06
N ASP A 25 8.02 -4.18 -23.56
CA ASP A 25 7.88 -2.76 -23.19
C ASP A 25 7.57 -2.62 -21.68
N SER A 26 6.68 -3.46 -21.14
CA SER A 26 6.38 -3.51 -19.69
C SER A 26 7.61 -3.85 -18.83
N LEU A 27 8.42 -4.80 -19.26
CA LEU A 27 9.69 -5.13 -18.59
C LEU A 27 10.68 -3.96 -18.63
N GLN A 28 10.79 -3.30 -19.79
CA GLN A 28 11.66 -2.14 -19.92
C GLN A 28 11.25 -1.01 -18.97
N ASP A 29 9.96 -0.73 -18.83
CA ASP A 29 9.44 0.31 -17.95
C ASP A 29 9.64 -0.05 -16.48
N TYR A 30 9.44 -1.33 -16.13
CA TYR A 30 9.77 -1.82 -14.79
C TYR A 30 11.26 -1.62 -14.46
N PHE A 31 12.16 -2.04 -15.35
CA PHE A 31 13.60 -1.87 -15.12
C PHE A 31 14.04 -0.40 -15.13
N LYS A 32 13.49 0.45 -16.01
CA LYS A 32 13.77 1.89 -16.02
C LYS A 32 13.36 2.57 -14.70
N SER A 33 12.24 2.18 -14.11
CA SER A 33 11.77 2.71 -12.83
C SER A 33 12.48 2.11 -11.61
N GLY A 34 13.33 1.09 -11.78
CA GLY A 34 13.92 0.32 -10.68
C GLY A 34 14.69 1.16 -9.67
N ALA A 35 15.54 2.07 -10.12
CA ALA A 35 16.31 2.95 -9.25
C ALA A 35 15.38 3.86 -8.43
N ALA A 36 14.35 4.44 -9.05
CA ALA A 36 13.36 5.28 -8.38
C ALA A 36 12.56 4.47 -7.34
N ARG A 37 12.12 3.25 -7.67
CA ARG A 37 11.42 2.36 -6.74
C ARG A 37 12.26 2.05 -5.50
N VAL A 38 13.54 1.73 -5.69
CA VAL A 38 14.47 1.47 -4.58
C VAL A 38 14.71 2.73 -3.75
N ALA A 39 14.87 3.89 -4.37
CA ALA A 39 15.05 5.16 -3.66
C ALA A 39 13.82 5.49 -2.77
N VAL A 40 12.60 5.36 -3.31
CA VAL A 40 11.37 5.57 -2.54
C VAL A 40 11.24 4.54 -1.41
N ALA A 41 11.49 3.25 -1.66
CA ALA A 41 11.45 2.22 -0.62
C ALA A 41 12.47 2.47 0.49
N THR A 42 13.67 2.98 0.15
CA THR A 42 14.69 3.39 1.12
C THR A 42 14.20 4.55 1.97
N ALA A 43 13.58 5.56 1.34
CA ALA A 43 13.01 6.71 2.05
C ALA A 43 11.88 6.28 3.00
N ILE A 44 10.99 5.38 2.56
CA ILE A 44 9.96 4.78 3.42
C ILE A 44 10.60 4.11 4.64
N SER A 45 11.60 3.25 4.42
CA SER A 45 12.26 2.52 5.51
C SER A 45 12.90 3.44 6.53
N GLY A 46 13.52 4.54 6.07
CA GLY A 46 14.17 5.52 6.95
C GLY A 46 13.20 6.42 7.73
N ASN A 47 11.95 6.55 7.25
CA ASN A 47 10.98 7.50 7.79
C ASN A 47 9.66 6.85 8.24
N ALA A 48 9.54 5.52 8.24
CA ALA A 48 8.28 4.81 8.49
C ALA A 48 7.55 5.28 9.76
N ALA A 49 8.25 5.40 10.88
CA ALA A 49 7.67 5.85 12.14
C ALA A 49 7.12 7.29 12.06
N SER A 50 7.80 8.18 11.35
CA SER A 50 7.35 9.56 11.14
C SER A 50 6.12 9.63 10.24
N VAL A 51 6.11 8.85 9.16
CA VAL A 51 4.98 8.76 8.22
C VAL A 51 3.73 8.24 8.95
N VAL A 52 3.85 7.12 9.68
CA VAL A 52 2.72 6.56 10.43
C VAL A 52 2.22 7.53 11.49
N LYS A 53 3.11 8.17 12.24
CA LYS A 53 2.73 9.16 13.25
C LYS A 53 2.00 10.35 12.64
N SER A 54 2.50 10.91 11.55
CA SER A 54 1.90 12.06 10.88
C SER A 54 0.56 11.71 10.23
N ALA A 55 0.48 10.58 9.51
CA ALA A 55 -0.75 10.13 8.88
C ALA A 55 -1.83 9.79 9.92
N SER A 56 -1.47 9.13 11.03
CA SER A 56 -2.42 8.84 12.11
C SER A 56 -2.92 10.10 12.80
N ALA A 57 -2.05 11.08 13.03
CA ALA A 57 -2.48 12.37 13.60
C ALA A 57 -3.51 13.07 12.69
N ALA A 58 -3.23 13.14 11.40
CA ALA A 58 -4.16 13.71 10.41
C ALA A 58 -5.47 12.90 10.30
N LEU A 59 -5.41 11.57 10.40
CA LEU A 59 -6.60 10.72 10.44
C LEU A 59 -7.49 11.05 11.64
N PHE A 60 -6.91 11.15 12.83
CA PHE A 60 -7.67 11.43 14.05
C PHE A 60 -8.20 12.88 14.10
N GLU A 61 -7.55 13.81 13.41
CA GLU A 61 -8.06 15.16 13.21
C GLU A 61 -9.27 15.18 12.26
N GLN A 62 -9.23 14.40 11.17
CA GLN A 62 -10.33 14.29 10.20
C GLN A 62 -11.52 13.48 10.73
N VAL A 63 -11.26 12.49 11.58
CA VAL A 63 -12.28 11.58 12.14
C VAL A 63 -12.13 11.50 13.66
N PRO A 64 -12.44 12.59 14.40
CA PRO A 64 -12.23 12.67 15.84
C PRO A 64 -13.09 11.68 16.63
N GLU A 65 -14.18 11.17 16.05
CA GLU A 65 -15.03 10.15 16.65
C GLU A 65 -14.28 8.86 16.98
N LEU A 66 -13.19 8.56 16.26
CA LEU A 66 -12.36 7.40 16.56
C LEU A 66 -11.76 7.43 17.96
N LEU A 67 -11.43 8.63 18.48
CA LEU A 67 -10.85 8.84 19.81
C LEU A 67 -11.88 9.21 20.87
N SER A 68 -13.15 9.42 20.51
CA SER A 68 -14.22 9.73 21.44
C SER A 68 -14.65 8.49 22.24
N PRO A 69 -15.30 8.65 23.41
CA PRO A 69 -15.88 7.54 24.16
C PRO A 69 -16.78 6.68 23.27
N GLY A 70 -16.45 5.39 23.15
CA GLY A 70 -17.13 4.46 22.21
C GLY A 70 -16.50 4.36 20.82
N GLY A 71 -15.60 5.27 20.45
CA GLY A 71 -14.86 5.20 19.19
C GLY A 71 -13.88 4.03 19.14
N TYR A 72 -13.58 3.58 17.91
CA TYR A 72 -12.77 2.37 17.75
C TYR A 72 -11.37 2.49 18.35
N ALA A 73 -10.70 3.62 18.21
CA ALA A 73 -9.35 3.88 18.72
C ALA A 73 -9.31 4.51 20.12
N TYR A 74 -10.44 4.60 20.83
CA TYR A 74 -10.52 5.24 22.14
C TYR A 74 -9.64 4.62 23.21
N THR A 75 -9.52 3.29 23.23
CA THR A 75 -8.67 2.61 24.20
C THR A 75 -7.22 2.55 23.72
N THR A 76 -6.24 2.66 24.63
CA THR A 76 -4.81 2.57 24.30
C THR A 76 -4.47 1.33 23.49
N ARG A 77 -5.09 0.18 23.78
CA ARG A 77 -4.88 -1.07 23.06
C ARG A 77 -5.31 -0.94 21.59
N ARG A 78 -6.50 -0.40 21.34
CA ARG A 78 -7.03 -0.23 19.96
C ARG A 78 -6.29 0.88 19.22
N PHE A 79 -5.93 1.96 19.90
CA PHE A 79 -5.07 2.99 19.34
C PHE A 79 -3.74 2.42 18.85
N SER A 80 -3.04 1.64 19.70
CA SER A 80 -1.78 0.99 19.33
C SER A 80 -1.96 -0.02 18.19
N ALA A 81 -3.09 -0.74 18.15
CA ALA A 81 -3.40 -1.63 17.04
C ALA A 81 -3.58 -0.87 15.71
N CYS A 82 -4.26 0.28 15.74
CA CYS A 82 -4.42 1.13 14.57
C CYS A 82 -3.05 1.59 14.01
N LEU A 83 -2.15 2.07 14.86
CA LEU A 83 -0.80 2.47 14.45
C LEU A 83 0.01 1.30 13.88
N ARG A 84 -0.07 0.14 14.53
CA ARG A 84 0.59 -1.08 14.06
C ARG A 84 0.08 -1.50 12.67
N ASP A 85 -1.23 -1.44 12.45
CA ASP A 85 -1.83 -1.82 11.18
C ASP A 85 -1.43 -0.83 10.07
N MET A 86 -1.36 0.47 10.37
CA MET A 86 -0.81 1.47 9.43
C MET A 86 0.66 1.19 9.09
N ASP A 87 1.49 0.81 10.07
CA ASP A 87 2.87 0.40 9.82
C ASP A 87 2.94 -0.82 8.90
N TYR A 88 2.05 -1.79 9.07
CA TYR A 88 1.97 -2.96 8.20
C TYR A 88 1.60 -2.58 6.76
N TYR A 89 0.60 -1.71 6.56
CA TYR A 89 0.25 -1.23 5.22
C TYR A 89 1.42 -0.53 4.56
N LEU A 90 2.10 0.37 5.26
CA LEU A 90 3.24 1.10 4.74
C LEU A 90 4.40 0.16 4.36
N ARG A 91 4.72 -0.79 5.23
CA ARG A 91 5.79 -1.77 5.00
C ARG A 91 5.50 -2.63 3.78
N TYR A 92 4.30 -3.19 3.67
CA TYR A 92 3.94 -4.02 2.52
C TYR A 92 3.77 -3.21 1.24
N ALA A 93 3.34 -1.95 1.31
CA ALA A 93 3.38 -1.04 0.17
C ALA A 93 4.82 -0.86 -0.34
N SER A 94 5.80 -0.67 0.56
CA SER A 94 7.22 -0.57 0.16
C SER A 94 7.74 -1.83 -0.53
N TYR A 95 7.30 -3.01 -0.10
CA TYR A 95 7.65 -4.28 -0.75
C TYR A 95 7.01 -4.40 -2.14
N ALA A 96 5.74 -4.04 -2.26
CA ALA A 96 5.03 -4.04 -3.54
C ALA A 96 5.63 -3.04 -4.53
N LEU A 97 6.09 -1.86 -4.06
CA LEU A 97 6.84 -0.90 -4.87
C LEU A 97 8.09 -1.53 -5.48
N VAL A 98 8.89 -2.22 -4.69
CA VAL A 98 10.12 -2.88 -5.19
C VAL A 98 9.79 -4.04 -6.11
N ALA A 99 8.82 -4.87 -5.75
CA ALA A 99 8.40 -6.02 -6.55
C ALA A 99 7.73 -5.60 -7.88
N GLY A 100 7.10 -4.41 -7.93
CA GLY A 100 6.32 -3.98 -9.09
C GLY A 100 5.06 -4.82 -9.33
N ASP A 101 4.59 -5.52 -8.29
CA ASP A 101 3.43 -6.43 -8.36
C ASP A 101 2.56 -6.30 -7.11
N MET A 102 1.26 -6.16 -7.32
CA MET A 102 0.28 -5.98 -6.23
C MET A 102 -0.17 -7.31 -5.62
N GLY A 103 0.05 -8.44 -6.27
CA GLY A 103 -0.28 -9.77 -5.76
C GLY A 103 0.38 -10.08 -4.41
N LEU A 104 1.48 -9.43 -4.09
CA LEU A 104 2.09 -9.48 -2.76
C LEU A 104 1.15 -8.90 -1.69
N LEU A 105 0.46 -7.80 -1.99
CA LEU A 105 -0.51 -7.21 -1.08
C LEU A 105 -1.73 -8.12 -0.92
N ASP A 106 -2.22 -8.70 -2.01
CA ASP A 106 -3.35 -9.64 -1.96
C ASP A 106 -3.02 -10.82 -1.07
N GLU A 107 -1.87 -11.46 -1.28
CA GLU A 107 -1.45 -12.65 -0.54
C GLU A 107 -1.17 -12.39 0.94
N ARG A 108 -0.53 -11.25 1.27
CA ARG A 108 0.06 -11.01 2.58
C ARG A 108 -0.71 -10.07 3.47
N VAL A 109 -1.58 -9.24 2.90
CA VAL A 109 -2.28 -8.18 3.62
C VAL A 109 -3.79 -8.28 3.46
N LEU A 110 -4.27 -8.39 2.23
CA LEU A 110 -5.67 -8.15 1.92
C LEU A 110 -6.55 -9.40 2.03
N GLN A 111 -5.97 -10.59 1.82
CA GLN A 111 -6.72 -11.84 1.90
C GLN A 111 -7.36 -12.03 3.28
N GLY A 112 -8.69 -11.98 3.34
CA GLY A 112 -9.46 -12.14 4.57
C GLY A 112 -9.41 -10.93 5.52
N LEU A 113 -8.73 -9.85 5.16
CA LEU A 113 -8.59 -8.69 6.03
C LEU A 113 -9.93 -8.00 6.27
N ARG A 114 -10.74 -7.86 5.24
CA ARG A 114 -12.05 -7.22 5.33
C ARG A 114 -13.01 -7.99 6.24
N GLU A 115 -13.07 -9.31 6.10
CA GLU A 115 -13.88 -10.18 6.96
C GLU A 115 -13.40 -10.10 8.42
N THR A 116 -12.07 -10.07 8.61
CA THR A 116 -11.46 -9.88 9.93
C THR A 116 -11.85 -8.52 10.53
N TYR A 117 -11.78 -7.45 9.75
CA TYR A 117 -12.15 -6.11 10.21
C TYR A 117 -13.64 -6.01 10.52
N ASN A 118 -14.49 -6.57 9.69
CA ASN A 118 -15.93 -6.62 9.95
C ASN A 118 -16.25 -7.39 11.25
N SER A 119 -15.58 -8.52 11.49
CA SER A 119 -15.79 -9.32 12.70
C SER A 119 -15.29 -8.62 13.97
N LEU A 120 -14.23 -7.82 13.86
CA LEU A 120 -13.67 -7.06 14.97
C LEU A 120 -14.27 -5.65 15.13
N GLY A 121 -15.16 -5.25 14.23
CA GLY A 121 -15.76 -3.91 14.21
C GLY A 121 -14.77 -2.79 13.85
N VAL A 122 -13.70 -3.11 13.10
CA VAL A 122 -12.75 -2.10 12.59
C VAL A 122 -13.42 -1.32 11.47
N PRO A 123 -13.52 0.01 11.55
CA PRO A 123 -14.20 0.79 10.53
C PRO A 123 -13.36 0.90 9.25
N ILE A 124 -13.89 0.41 8.13
CA ILE A 124 -13.18 0.38 6.84
C ILE A 124 -12.90 1.79 6.30
N ALA A 125 -13.88 2.70 6.35
CA ALA A 125 -13.70 4.05 5.78
C ALA A 125 -12.54 4.83 6.42
N PRO A 126 -12.39 4.91 7.76
CA PRO A 126 -11.22 5.52 8.39
C PRO A 126 -9.90 4.79 8.03
N THR A 127 -9.91 3.47 7.86
CA THR A 127 -8.73 2.71 7.42
C THR A 127 -8.27 3.17 6.04
N VAL A 128 -9.21 3.30 5.09
CA VAL A 128 -8.93 3.81 3.73
C VAL A 128 -8.38 5.24 3.78
N ILE A 129 -8.95 6.12 4.61
CA ILE A 129 -8.43 7.47 4.81
C ILE A 129 -6.98 7.43 5.31
N GLY A 130 -6.67 6.60 6.29
CA GLY A 130 -5.31 6.43 6.81
C GLY A 130 -4.31 5.98 5.74
N ILE A 131 -4.71 5.03 4.87
CA ILE A 131 -3.89 4.56 3.74
C ILE A 131 -3.66 5.70 2.73
N GLN A 132 -4.68 6.48 2.40
CA GLN A 132 -4.57 7.63 1.49
C GLN A 132 -3.64 8.72 2.05
N LEU A 133 -3.74 9.03 3.36
CA LEU A 133 -2.87 9.99 4.01
C LEU A 133 -1.40 9.57 3.99
N MET A 134 -1.11 8.27 4.13
CA MET A 134 0.24 7.75 3.95
C MET A 134 0.70 7.88 2.49
N LYS A 135 -0.17 7.54 1.52
CA LYS A 135 0.13 7.70 0.08
C LYS A 135 0.61 9.11 -0.25
N GLU A 136 -0.14 10.13 0.17
CA GLU A 136 0.20 11.53 -0.12
C GLU A 136 1.58 11.91 0.44
N GLN A 137 1.90 11.45 1.66
CA GLN A 137 3.22 11.71 2.24
C GLN A 137 4.34 11.02 1.46
N ILE A 138 4.15 9.77 1.06
CA ILE A 138 5.16 9.04 0.28
C ILE A 138 5.33 9.65 -1.11
N LYS A 139 4.25 10.11 -1.72
CA LYS A 139 4.31 10.82 -2.99
C LYS A 139 5.13 12.11 -2.90
N GLN A 140 4.89 12.92 -1.86
CA GLN A 140 5.69 14.11 -1.60
C GLN A 140 7.16 13.77 -1.38
N MET A 141 7.46 12.72 -0.61
CA MET A 141 8.83 12.26 -0.41
C MET A 141 9.49 11.82 -1.71
N ALA A 142 8.76 11.17 -2.62
CA ALA A 142 9.28 10.80 -3.94
C ALA A 142 9.60 12.03 -4.81
N GLU A 143 8.75 13.04 -4.79
CA GLU A 143 8.98 14.32 -5.45
C GLU A 143 10.21 15.04 -4.89
N ASP A 144 10.37 15.08 -3.57
CA ASP A 144 11.52 15.66 -2.88
C ASP A 144 12.85 14.94 -3.22
N LEU A 145 12.79 13.65 -3.57
CA LEU A 145 13.92 12.87 -4.09
C LEU A 145 14.21 13.14 -5.58
N GLY A 146 13.41 13.98 -6.25
CA GLY A 146 13.55 14.28 -7.68
C GLY A 146 12.97 13.19 -8.59
N VAL A 147 12.10 12.31 -8.09
CA VAL A 147 11.41 11.32 -8.91
C VAL A 147 10.35 12.05 -9.74
N VAL A 148 10.54 12.11 -11.04
CA VAL A 148 9.64 12.84 -11.97
C VAL A 148 8.33 12.07 -12.21
N GLU A 149 8.42 10.75 -12.36
CA GLU A 149 7.25 9.90 -12.58
C GLU A 149 6.90 9.17 -11.28
N THR A 150 5.85 9.61 -10.62
CA THR A 150 5.43 9.09 -9.31
C THR A 150 4.21 8.17 -9.35
N SER A 151 3.65 7.88 -10.53
CA SER A 151 2.44 7.04 -10.66
C SER A 151 2.60 5.64 -10.08
N PHE A 152 3.82 5.09 -10.10
CA PHE A 152 4.08 3.79 -9.48
C PHE A 152 3.96 3.82 -7.94
N VAL A 153 4.08 5.00 -7.32
CA VAL A 153 3.91 5.19 -5.87
C VAL A 153 2.44 5.02 -5.48
N ASP A 154 1.52 5.51 -6.32
CA ASP A 154 0.08 5.44 -6.06
C ASP A 154 -0.44 3.99 -6.07
N GLN A 155 0.13 3.14 -6.93
CA GLN A 155 -0.37 1.78 -7.21
C GLN A 155 -0.64 0.91 -5.97
N PRO A 156 0.30 0.70 -5.03
CA PRO A 156 0.07 -0.18 -3.88
C PRO A 156 -0.98 0.38 -2.91
N PHE A 157 -1.03 1.69 -2.73
CA PHE A 157 -2.00 2.33 -1.83
C PHE A 157 -3.40 2.31 -2.43
N ASP A 158 -3.54 2.66 -3.71
CA ASP A 158 -4.83 2.64 -4.41
C ASP A 158 -5.38 1.22 -4.53
N HIS A 159 -4.50 0.23 -4.73
CA HIS A 159 -4.88 -1.17 -4.72
C HIS A 159 -5.47 -1.57 -3.36
N MET A 160 -4.79 -1.27 -2.25
CA MET A 160 -5.31 -1.54 -0.90
C MET A 160 -6.64 -0.82 -0.64
N CYS A 161 -6.76 0.45 -1.02
CA CYS A 161 -7.99 1.21 -0.84
C CYS A 161 -9.16 0.60 -1.62
N ARG A 162 -8.94 0.19 -2.86
CA ARG A 162 -9.96 -0.44 -3.70
C ARG A 162 -10.43 -1.75 -3.11
N GLU A 163 -9.53 -2.68 -2.81
CA GLU A 163 -9.85 -4.00 -2.25
C GLU A 163 -10.59 -3.91 -0.91
N LEU A 164 -10.21 -2.96 -0.04
CA LEU A 164 -10.92 -2.73 1.22
C LEU A 164 -12.31 -2.12 1.01
N SER A 165 -12.50 -1.30 -0.02
CA SER A 165 -13.76 -0.58 -0.29
C SER A 165 -14.76 -1.40 -1.10
N GLU A 166 -14.33 -2.39 -1.88
CA GLU A 166 -15.21 -3.19 -2.73
C GLU A 166 -16.19 -3.99 -1.88
N ILE A 167 -17.48 -3.86 -2.19
CA ILE A 167 -18.55 -4.67 -1.57
C ILE A 167 -18.64 -5.97 -2.35
N SER A 168 -18.23 -7.08 -1.73
CA SER A 168 -18.58 -8.40 -2.26
C SER A 168 -20.10 -8.55 -2.20
N ILE A 169 -20.74 -8.51 -3.37
CA ILE A 169 -22.18 -8.80 -3.55
C ILE A 169 -22.35 -10.30 -3.57
#